data_24edf92a8dfd4e864fe97a8a8dbae01f
#
_entry.id   24edf92a8dfd4e864fe97a8a8dbae01f
#
_cell.length_a   1.000
_cell.length_b   1.000
_cell.length_c   1.000
_cell.angle_alpha   90.00
_cell.angle_beta   90.00
_cell.angle_gamma   90.00
#
_symmetry.space_group_name_H-M   'P 1'
#
loop_
_entity.id
_entity.type
_entity.pdbx_description
1 polymer ?
#
loop_
_entity_poly.entity_id
_entity_poly.type
_entity_poly.pdbx_seq_one_letter_code
_entity_poly.pdbx_strand_id
1 'polypeptide(L)'
;SLVLKLKEQERLFPRGIVLMSPWTDLTGEGKTFQTKAELDPVLDKEYIDRMTRAYAPDRDLTDPYISPLFGNFHGFPPVYIQVGENEILLDDSLRLYKNLIKAGVAAHIDRFPGMWHVFQMSPFKKASEAMDKNAEFIYSVCR
;
A
#
# COMPACT_ATOMS: atom_id res chain seq x y z
N SER A 1 -2.77 -6.41 6.35
CA SER A 1 -3.44 -7.41 7.21
C SER A 1 -2.68 -7.74 8.50
N LEU A 2 -1.33 -7.92 8.50
CA LEU A 2 -0.59 -8.26 9.72
C LEU A 2 -0.87 -7.31 10.89
N VAL A 3 -0.79 -5.98 10.67
CA VAL A 3 -0.99 -4.98 11.73
C VAL A 3 -2.44 -4.98 12.24
N LEU A 4 -3.43 -5.23 11.39
CA LEU A 4 -4.83 -5.44 11.81
C LEU A 4 -4.94 -6.62 12.77
N LYS A 5 -4.29 -7.73 12.45
CA LYS A 5 -4.28 -8.93 13.29
C LYS A 5 -3.55 -8.72 14.63
N LEU A 6 -2.42 -8.00 14.63
CA LEU A 6 -1.70 -7.67 15.86
C LEU A 6 -2.54 -6.79 16.78
N LYS A 7 -3.25 -5.81 16.21
CA LYS A 7 -4.17 -4.93 16.94
C LYS A 7 -5.32 -5.72 17.59
N GLU A 8 -5.96 -6.61 16.84
CA GLU A 8 -7.05 -7.44 17.36
C GLU A 8 -6.59 -8.39 18.47
N GLN A 9 -5.37 -8.89 18.36
CA GLN A 9 -4.78 -9.78 19.37
C GLN A 9 -4.13 -9.06 20.55
N GLU A 10 -4.24 -7.73 20.62
CA GLU A 10 -3.61 -6.89 21.65
C GLU A 10 -2.11 -7.17 21.83
N ARG A 11 -1.42 -7.49 20.72
CA ARG A 11 0.01 -7.83 20.72
C ARG A 11 0.87 -6.60 20.47
N LEU A 12 2.21 -6.81 20.60
CA LEU A 12 3.21 -5.78 20.29
C LEU A 12 2.91 -5.08 18.94
N PHE A 13 2.84 -3.76 19.00
CA PHE A 13 2.48 -2.91 17.88
C PHE A 13 3.73 -2.26 17.29
N PRO A 14 3.88 -2.17 15.97
CA PRO A 14 5.02 -1.47 15.38
C PRO A 14 4.96 0.02 15.70
N ARG A 15 6.12 0.69 15.81
CA ARG A 15 6.19 2.13 16.02
C ARG A 15 5.77 2.96 14.80
N GLY A 16 5.85 2.37 13.62
CA GLY A 16 5.45 2.97 12.35
C GLY A 16 5.34 1.91 11.26
N ILE A 17 4.73 2.28 10.14
CA ILE A 17 4.53 1.41 8.98
C ILE A 17 5.02 2.14 7.74
N VAL A 18 5.91 1.51 6.97
CA VAL A 18 6.29 1.95 5.62
C VAL A 18 5.65 1.02 4.61
N LEU A 19 4.99 1.59 3.61
CA LEU A 19 4.35 0.87 2.52
C LEU A 19 4.88 1.39 1.18
N MET A 20 5.38 0.48 0.35
CA MET A 20 5.84 0.77 -1.01
C MET A 20 4.90 0.09 -2.00
N SER A 21 4.15 0.88 -2.77
CA SER A 21 3.17 0.40 -3.75
C SER A 21 2.22 -0.68 -3.18
N PRO A 22 1.53 -0.43 -2.05
CA PRO A 22 0.79 -1.48 -1.37
C PRO A 22 -0.44 -1.93 -2.18
N TRP A 23 -0.59 -3.24 -2.36
CA TRP A 23 -1.82 -3.85 -2.84
C TRP A 23 -2.73 -4.14 -1.64
N THR A 24 -3.83 -3.41 -1.54
CA THR A 24 -4.69 -3.39 -0.35
C THR A 24 -6.15 -3.75 -0.62
N ASP A 25 -6.52 -3.85 -1.90
CA ASP A 25 -7.87 -4.19 -2.35
C ASP A 25 -7.82 -5.27 -3.42
N LEU A 26 -8.15 -6.50 -3.05
CA LEU A 26 -8.16 -7.63 -3.98
C LEU A 26 -9.46 -7.70 -4.81
N THR A 27 -10.44 -6.83 -4.55
CA THR A 27 -11.66 -6.76 -5.37
C THR A 27 -11.39 -6.21 -6.76
N GLY A 28 -10.28 -5.46 -6.93
CA GLY A 28 -9.91 -4.85 -8.19
C GLY A 28 -10.77 -3.64 -8.60
N GLU A 29 -11.46 -3.01 -7.63
CA GLU A 29 -12.35 -1.85 -7.89
C GLU A 29 -11.60 -0.52 -8.09
N GLY A 30 -10.29 -0.48 -7.87
CA GLY A 30 -9.47 0.71 -8.08
C GLY A 30 -9.54 1.19 -9.53
N LYS A 31 -9.81 2.47 -9.73
CA LYS A 31 -9.94 3.07 -11.08
C LYS A 31 -8.66 2.95 -11.90
N THR A 32 -7.51 2.94 -11.23
CA THR A 32 -6.21 2.88 -11.90
C THR A 32 -5.91 1.52 -12.52
N PHE A 33 -6.62 0.46 -12.15
CA PHE A 33 -6.59 -0.82 -12.87
C PHE A 33 -6.94 -0.69 -14.36
N GLN A 34 -7.77 0.29 -14.72
CA GLN A 34 -8.12 0.59 -16.10
C GLN A 34 -7.32 1.77 -16.65
N THR A 35 -7.24 2.88 -15.90
CA THR A 35 -6.67 4.14 -16.41
C THR A 35 -5.14 4.12 -16.50
N LYS A 36 -4.47 3.20 -15.83
CA LYS A 36 -3.00 3.03 -15.82
C LYS A 36 -2.53 1.70 -16.43
N ALA A 37 -3.43 0.90 -16.98
CA ALA A 37 -3.13 -0.44 -17.50
C ALA A 37 -1.99 -0.45 -18.54
N GLU A 38 -1.93 0.57 -19.41
CA GLU A 38 -0.90 0.68 -20.44
C GLU A 38 0.37 1.40 -19.97
N LEU A 39 0.34 1.98 -18.77
CA LEU A 39 1.45 2.78 -18.22
C LEU A 39 2.29 2.00 -17.19
N ASP A 40 1.71 0.95 -16.60
CA ASP A 40 2.42 0.10 -15.63
C ASP A 40 3.25 -0.96 -16.36
N PRO A 41 4.59 -0.87 -16.33
CA PRO A 41 5.45 -1.85 -17.03
C PRO A 41 5.65 -3.16 -16.23
N VAL A 42 5.10 -3.25 -15.01
CA VAL A 42 5.37 -4.36 -14.07
C VAL A 42 4.12 -5.20 -13.84
N LEU A 43 2.98 -4.55 -13.62
CA LEU A 43 1.74 -5.22 -13.28
C LEU A 43 0.69 -5.01 -14.38
N ASP A 44 -0.02 -6.08 -14.69
CA ASP A 44 -1.22 -6.04 -15.51
C ASP A 44 -2.42 -6.67 -14.77
N LYS A 45 -3.60 -6.41 -15.29
CA LYS A 45 -4.84 -6.88 -14.66
C LYS A 45 -4.94 -8.41 -14.64
N GLU A 46 -4.47 -9.09 -15.67
CA GLU A 46 -4.53 -10.56 -15.77
C GLU A 46 -3.65 -11.20 -14.70
N TYR A 47 -2.45 -10.67 -14.51
CA TYR A 47 -1.55 -11.10 -13.43
C TYR A 47 -2.21 -10.92 -12.06
N ILE A 48 -2.76 -9.73 -11.77
CA ILE A 48 -3.45 -9.45 -10.52
C ILE A 48 -4.64 -10.40 -10.29
N ASP A 49 -5.49 -10.59 -11.28
CA ASP A 49 -6.65 -11.50 -11.19
C ASP A 49 -6.21 -12.95 -10.92
N ARG A 50 -5.11 -13.40 -11.55
CA ARG A 50 -4.53 -14.72 -11.31
C ARG A 50 -3.99 -14.87 -9.89
N MET A 51 -3.27 -13.85 -9.39
CA MET A 51 -2.74 -13.85 -8.03
C MET A 51 -3.85 -13.80 -6.98
N THR A 52 -4.90 -13.01 -7.21
CA THR A 52 -6.09 -12.97 -6.35
C THR A 52 -6.73 -14.35 -6.22
N ARG A 53 -6.98 -15.03 -7.34
CA ARG A 53 -7.56 -16.39 -7.34
C ARG A 53 -6.66 -17.43 -6.63
N ALA A 54 -5.35 -17.29 -6.77
CA ALA A 54 -4.40 -18.19 -6.11
C ALA A 54 -4.31 -17.94 -4.59
N TYR A 55 -4.37 -16.67 -4.17
CA TYR A 55 -4.22 -16.28 -2.77
C TYR A 55 -5.51 -16.48 -1.96
N ALA A 56 -6.65 -16.18 -2.51
CA ALA A 56 -7.94 -16.17 -1.82
C ALA A 56 -9.04 -16.88 -2.66
N PRO A 57 -8.87 -18.18 -2.99
CA PRO A 57 -9.87 -18.92 -3.72
C PRO A 57 -11.16 -18.98 -2.90
N ASP A 58 -12.29 -18.66 -3.52
CA ASP A 58 -13.65 -18.75 -2.95
C ASP A 58 -13.82 -17.99 -1.62
N ARG A 59 -13.01 -16.95 -1.38
CA ARG A 59 -13.08 -16.11 -0.19
C ARG A 59 -13.78 -14.78 -0.48
N ASP A 60 -14.37 -14.21 0.56
CA ASP A 60 -14.85 -12.83 0.51
C ASP A 60 -13.65 -11.88 0.37
N LEU A 61 -13.50 -11.25 -0.81
CA LEU A 61 -12.41 -10.34 -1.09
C LEU A 61 -12.52 -9.01 -0.32
N THR A 62 -13.65 -8.75 0.35
CA THR A 62 -13.80 -7.58 1.25
C THR A 62 -13.38 -7.89 2.69
N ASP A 63 -13.02 -9.13 3.02
CA ASP A 63 -12.46 -9.49 4.32
C ASP A 63 -11.21 -8.66 4.61
N PRO A 64 -11.12 -7.88 5.72
CA PRO A 64 -9.97 -7.05 6.06
C PRO A 64 -8.64 -7.79 6.18
N TYR A 65 -8.67 -9.10 6.40
CA TYR A 65 -7.46 -9.94 6.42
C TYR A 65 -6.97 -10.32 5.02
N ILE A 66 -7.84 -10.22 4.03
CA ILE A 66 -7.53 -10.42 2.61
C ILE A 66 -7.26 -9.07 1.96
N SER A 67 -8.20 -8.13 2.07
CA SER A 67 -8.08 -6.76 1.56
C SER A 67 -8.05 -5.75 2.71
N PRO A 68 -6.86 -5.41 3.21
CA PRO A 68 -6.73 -4.53 4.37
C PRO A 68 -7.32 -3.13 4.18
N LEU A 69 -7.62 -2.72 2.95
CA LEU A 69 -8.32 -1.47 2.66
C LEU A 69 -9.66 -1.35 3.40
N PHE A 70 -10.35 -2.47 3.65
CA PHE A 70 -11.64 -2.53 4.35
C PHE A 70 -11.51 -2.65 5.87
N GLY A 71 -10.28 -2.57 6.39
CA GLY A 71 -10.00 -2.70 7.81
C GLY A 71 -10.31 -1.46 8.64
N ASN A 72 -10.37 -1.66 9.97
CA ASN A 72 -10.48 -0.58 10.94
C ASN A 72 -9.08 -0.08 11.34
N PHE A 73 -8.72 1.13 10.90
CA PHE A 73 -7.40 1.74 11.13
C PHE A 73 -7.33 2.59 12.43
N HIS A 74 -8.42 2.74 13.17
CA HIS A 74 -8.38 3.51 14.43
C HIS A 74 -7.30 2.99 15.36
N GLY A 75 -6.44 3.88 15.88
CA GLY A 75 -5.33 3.53 16.76
C GLY A 75 -4.11 2.90 16.06
N PHE A 76 -4.04 2.97 14.73
CA PHE A 76 -2.83 2.55 14.00
C PHE A 76 -1.64 3.48 14.31
N PRO A 77 -0.41 2.95 14.27
CA PRO A 77 0.80 3.77 14.36
C PRO A 77 0.94 4.67 13.13
N PRO A 78 1.86 5.64 13.14
CA PRO A 78 2.17 6.44 11.96
C PRO A 78 2.44 5.59 10.71
N VAL A 79 1.92 6.02 9.55
CA VAL A 79 2.04 5.30 8.28
C VAL A 79 2.64 6.20 7.21
N TYR A 80 3.67 5.72 6.55
CA TYR A 80 4.25 6.36 5.38
C TYR A 80 4.05 5.48 4.14
N ILE A 81 3.48 6.06 3.08
CA ILE A 81 3.16 5.38 1.82
C ILE A 81 3.98 6.01 0.70
N GLN A 82 4.61 5.20 -0.11
CA GLN A 82 5.22 5.59 -1.38
C GLN A 82 4.55 4.85 -2.53
N VAL A 83 4.23 5.57 -3.61
CA VAL A 83 3.54 4.99 -4.77
C VAL A 83 3.98 5.68 -6.06
N GLY A 84 4.17 4.91 -7.12
CA GLY A 84 4.40 5.42 -8.47
C GLY A 84 3.11 5.95 -9.09
N GLU A 85 3.18 6.98 -9.91
CA GLU A 85 1.98 7.50 -10.61
C GLU A 85 1.60 6.68 -11.84
N ASN A 86 2.51 5.84 -12.35
CA ASN A 86 2.29 4.98 -13.51
C ASN A 86 2.07 3.52 -13.11
N GLU A 87 1.36 3.26 -12.00
CA GLU A 87 1.03 1.91 -11.59
C GLU A 87 -0.48 1.68 -11.42
N ILE A 88 -0.93 0.46 -11.69
CA ILE A 88 -2.34 0.08 -11.56
C ILE A 88 -2.82 0.10 -10.11
N LEU A 89 -1.93 -0.02 -9.13
CA LEU A 89 -2.22 0.01 -7.68
C LEU A 89 -2.18 1.44 -7.08
N LEU A 90 -2.07 2.49 -7.90
CA LEU A 90 -2.07 3.86 -7.40
C LEU A 90 -3.35 4.17 -6.58
N ASP A 91 -4.51 3.75 -7.07
CA ASP A 91 -5.78 4.03 -6.38
C ASP A 91 -5.90 3.29 -5.04
N ASP A 92 -5.33 2.09 -4.92
CA ASP A 92 -5.22 1.36 -3.65
C ASP A 92 -4.51 2.21 -2.58
N SER A 93 -3.36 2.78 -2.95
CA SER A 93 -2.58 3.64 -2.07
C SER A 93 -3.33 4.91 -1.67
N LEU A 94 -4.01 5.55 -2.62
CA LEU A 94 -4.79 6.77 -2.38
C LEU A 94 -6.01 6.50 -1.50
N ARG A 95 -6.72 5.41 -1.73
CA ARG A 95 -7.88 4.98 -0.92
C ARG A 95 -7.44 4.60 0.49
N LEU A 96 -6.34 3.85 0.63
CA LEU A 96 -5.77 3.52 1.93
C LEU A 96 -5.38 4.78 2.70
N TYR A 97 -4.64 5.71 2.09
CA TYR A 97 -4.27 6.99 2.70
C TYR A 97 -5.50 7.75 3.22
N LYS A 98 -6.54 7.87 2.38
CA LYS A 98 -7.81 8.52 2.76
C LYS A 98 -8.47 7.85 3.96
N ASN A 99 -8.47 6.51 4.02
CA ASN A 99 -9.05 5.76 5.13
C ASN A 99 -8.24 5.93 6.42
N LEU A 100 -6.91 5.96 6.34
CA LEU A 100 -6.01 6.23 7.47
C LEU A 100 -6.27 7.63 8.06
N ILE A 101 -6.34 8.67 7.23
CA ILE A 101 -6.65 10.04 7.67
C ILE A 101 -8.03 10.11 8.33
N LYS A 102 -9.06 9.48 7.76
CA LYS A 102 -10.40 9.43 8.37
C LYS A 102 -10.40 8.74 9.74
N ALA A 103 -9.52 7.78 9.95
CA ALA A 103 -9.36 7.07 11.22
C ALA A 103 -8.50 7.84 12.25
N GLY A 104 -8.02 9.04 11.93
CA GLY A 104 -7.17 9.86 12.80
C GLY A 104 -5.72 9.38 12.88
N VAL A 105 -5.27 8.57 11.91
CA VAL A 105 -3.88 8.08 11.86
C VAL A 105 -2.97 9.15 11.29
N ALA A 106 -1.80 9.36 11.90
CA ALA A 106 -0.74 10.18 11.33
C ALA A 106 -0.18 9.48 10.08
N ALA A 107 -0.70 9.82 8.91
CA ALA A 107 -0.30 9.21 7.65
C ALA A 107 0.27 10.25 6.67
N HIS A 108 1.24 9.83 5.88
CA HIS A 108 1.81 10.60 4.78
C HIS A 108 1.92 9.74 3.53
N ILE A 109 1.70 10.33 2.36
CA ILE A 109 1.85 9.66 1.07
C ILE A 109 2.69 10.51 0.11
N ASP A 110 3.75 9.90 -0.42
CA ASP A 110 4.52 10.46 -1.54
C ASP A 110 4.13 9.75 -2.83
N ARG A 111 3.72 10.57 -3.81
CA ARG A 111 3.46 10.12 -5.18
C ARG A 111 4.64 10.48 -6.06
N PHE A 112 5.15 9.51 -6.80
CA PHE A 112 6.35 9.67 -7.62
C PHE A 112 5.98 9.72 -9.12
N PRO A 113 5.98 10.93 -9.73
CA PRO A 113 5.65 11.08 -11.14
C PRO A 113 6.56 10.26 -12.06
N GLY A 114 5.94 9.54 -13.01
CA GLY A 114 6.63 8.72 -13.99
C GLY A 114 7.19 7.41 -13.45
N MET A 115 6.99 7.10 -12.17
CA MET A 115 7.45 5.84 -11.56
C MET A 115 6.36 4.78 -11.59
N TRP A 116 6.79 3.52 -11.56
CA TRP A 116 5.99 2.31 -11.64
C TRP A 116 6.00 1.53 -10.32
N HIS A 117 5.37 0.37 -10.32
CA HIS A 117 5.23 -0.50 -9.15
C HIS A 117 6.58 -0.88 -8.55
N VAL A 118 6.77 -0.59 -7.27
CA VAL A 118 7.98 -0.88 -6.46
C VAL A 118 9.27 -0.39 -7.16
N PHE A 119 9.22 0.78 -7.80
CA PHE A 119 10.37 1.39 -8.49
C PHE A 119 11.59 1.57 -7.56
N GLN A 120 11.39 1.61 -6.26
CA GLN A 120 12.45 1.74 -5.23
C GLN A 120 13.49 0.62 -5.30
N MET A 121 13.15 -0.53 -5.88
CA MET A 121 14.08 -1.64 -6.09
C MET A 121 14.98 -1.47 -7.31
N SER A 122 14.81 -0.42 -8.08
CA SER A 122 15.56 -0.16 -9.32
C SER A 122 16.83 0.68 -9.06
N PRO A 123 17.93 0.46 -9.79
CA PRO A 123 19.21 1.12 -9.52
C PRO A 123 19.32 2.51 -10.19
N PHE A 124 18.53 3.49 -9.73
CA PHE A 124 18.61 4.86 -10.22
C PHE A 124 18.33 5.89 -9.13
N LYS A 125 18.71 7.15 -9.37
CA LYS A 125 18.74 8.23 -8.38
C LYS A 125 17.39 8.42 -7.65
N LYS A 126 16.27 8.47 -8.37
CA LYS A 126 14.94 8.68 -7.77
C LYS A 126 14.53 7.54 -6.81
N ALA A 127 14.96 6.30 -7.10
CA ALA A 127 14.76 5.18 -6.19
C ALA A 127 15.57 5.35 -4.90
N SER A 128 16.83 5.78 -4.98
CA SER A 128 17.66 6.10 -3.81
C SER A 128 17.05 7.24 -2.98
N GLU A 129 16.60 8.31 -3.61
CA GLU A 129 15.92 9.43 -2.93
C GLU A 129 14.63 8.96 -2.20
N ALA A 130 13.88 8.04 -2.79
CA ALA A 130 12.71 7.46 -2.15
C ALA A 130 13.09 6.60 -0.93
N MET A 131 14.18 5.81 -1.03
CA MET A 131 14.67 5.01 0.09
C MET A 131 15.23 5.87 1.22
N ASP A 132 15.90 7.00 0.92
CA ASP A 132 16.35 7.96 1.93
C ASP A 132 15.15 8.51 2.73
N LYS A 133 14.06 8.86 2.08
CA LYS A 133 12.81 9.28 2.75
C LYS A 133 12.20 8.18 3.64
N ASN A 134 12.26 6.91 3.22
CA ASN A 134 11.86 5.79 4.07
C ASN A 134 12.73 5.72 5.34
N ALA A 135 14.05 5.89 5.21
CA ALA A 135 14.97 5.91 6.33
C ALA A 135 14.67 7.08 7.29
N GLU A 136 14.44 8.29 6.76
CA GLU A 136 14.06 9.47 7.56
C GLU A 136 12.79 9.21 8.37
N PHE A 137 11.75 8.63 7.75
CA PHE A 137 10.52 8.28 8.45
C PHE A 137 10.79 7.25 9.56
N ILE A 138 11.54 6.18 9.28
CA ILE A 138 11.89 5.14 10.27
C ILE A 138 12.62 5.77 11.46
N TYR A 139 13.62 6.61 11.21
CA TYR A 139 14.33 7.32 12.27
C TYR A 139 13.41 8.22 13.10
N SER A 140 12.43 8.88 12.47
CA SER A 140 11.50 9.77 13.16
C SER A 140 10.58 9.05 14.16
N VAL A 141 10.18 7.82 13.86
CA VAL A 141 9.26 7.02 14.71
C VAL A 141 9.99 6.10 15.72
N CYS A 142 11.30 5.89 15.53
CA CYS A 142 12.11 5.04 16.41
C CYS A 142 12.83 5.79 17.53
N ARG A 143 12.74 7.12 17.55
CA ARG A 143 13.34 7.98 18.61
C ARG A 143 12.54 7.97 19.90
#